data_e069f71f67814849006a1a92969288a2
#
_entry.id   e069f71f67814849006a1a92969288a2
#
_cell.length_a   1.000
_cell.length_b   1.000
_cell.length_c   1.000
_cell.angle_alpha   90.00
_cell.angle_beta   90.00
_cell.angle_gamma   90.00
#
_symmetry.space_group_name_H-M   'P 1'
#
loop_
_entity.id
_entity.type
_entity.pdbx_description
1 polymer ?
#
loop_
_entity_poly.entity_id
_entity_poly.type
_entity_poly.pdbx_seq_one_letter_code
_entity_poly.pdbx_strand_id
1 'polypeptide(L)'
;MGNMATENAAGNRIEQLLDAGSFVEIGGAVTARTTDFNMQEKKTPADGVITGYGVIDGNLVYVYSQDASVLKGSIGEMHARKIANIYDMAMKMGAPVIGLVDCAGLRLQEATDALEAFGTLYLKQSLASGVIPQITAIFGTCGGGLSLVPALTDFTFMEEKNAKLFVNSPNAIPGNTVDKCDTSSAKFQSEKTGLVDGVGTEEEILSEIRTLVSILPCNNEEDASYTECSDDLNRACSEIENATEDTAIALAEIAD
;
A
#
# COMPACT_ATOMS: atom_id res chain seq x y z
N MET A 1 -25.30 13.93 0.72
CA MET A 1 -24.87 13.10 -0.39
C MET A 1 -24.23 11.88 0.26
N GLY A 2 -24.86 10.70 0.15
CA GLY A 2 -24.35 9.50 0.81
C GLY A 2 -23.05 9.07 0.16
N ASN A 3 -22.08 8.72 0.98
CA ASN A 3 -20.83 8.11 0.55
C ASN A 3 -21.12 6.84 -0.24
N MET A 4 -20.79 6.80 -1.52
CA MET A 4 -20.88 5.57 -2.34
C MET A 4 -19.73 4.58 -2.04
N ALA A 5 -18.81 4.95 -1.15
CA ALA A 5 -17.63 4.16 -0.82
C ALA A 5 -17.90 2.90 0.04
N THR A 6 -19.08 2.79 0.68
CA THR A 6 -19.32 1.82 1.76
C THR A 6 -19.91 0.48 1.35
N GLU A 7 -20.05 0.16 0.07
CA GLU A 7 -20.65 -1.12 -0.37
C GLU A 7 -19.66 -2.13 -0.99
N ASN A 8 -18.35 -1.81 -1.02
CA ASN A 8 -17.33 -2.71 -1.59
C ASN A 8 -16.14 -2.90 -0.67
N ALA A 9 -15.31 -3.93 -0.93
CA ALA A 9 -14.15 -4.24 -0.11
C ALA A 9 -13.17 -3.06 0.01
N ALA A 10 -12.99 -2.27 -1.05
CA ALA A 10 -12.08 -1.12 -1.05
C ALA A 10 -12.56 -0.01 -0.10
N GLY A 11 -13.87 0.25 -0.06
CA GLY A 11 -14.45 1.21 0.88
C GLY A 11 -14.41 0.73 2.32
N ASN A 12 -14.71 -0.55 2.54
CA ASN A 12 -14.66 -1.16 3.88
C ASN A 12 -13.25 -1.08 4.49
N ARG A 13 -12.18 -1.27 3.69
CA ARG A 13 -10.80 -1.11 4.13
C ARG A 13 -10.50 0.30 4.60
N ILE A 14 -10.97 1.31 3.87
CA ILE A 14 -10.81 2.71 4.27
C ILE A 14 -11.56 3.00 5.59
N GLU A 15 -12.77 2.49 5.75
CA GLU A 15 -13.56 2.69 6.97
C GLU A 15 -12.94 2.01 8.20
N GLN A 16 -12.30 0.85 8.02
CA GLN A 16 -11.59 0.15 9.09
C GLN A 16 -10.24 0.81 9.42
N LEU A 17 -9.58 1.38 8.42
CA LEU A 17 -8.28 2.04 8.59
C LEU A 17 -8.39 3.38 9.29
N LEU A 18 -9.38 4.20 8.94
CA LEU A 18 -9.51 5.59 9.39
C LEU A 18 -10.43 5.73 10.60
N ASP A 19 -10.28 6.82 11.33
CA ASP A 19 -11.17 7.16 12.42
C ASP A 19 -12.60 7.40 11.90
N ALA A 20 -13.57 6.93 12.67
CA ALA A 20 -14.98 6.93 12.26
C ALA A 20 -15.45 8.32 11.79
N GLY A 21 -15.97 8.39 10.57
CA GLY A 21 -16.51 9.61 9.97
C GLY A 21 -15.45 10.64 9.54
N SER A 22 -14.16 10.32 9.58
CA SER A 22 -13.09 11.25 9.18
C SER A 22 -12.82 11.25 7.68
N PHE A 23 -13.24 10.23 6.94
CA PHE A 23 -12.93 10.09 5.52
C PHE A 23 -13.62 11.13 4.64
N VAL A 24 -12.84 11.80 3.82
CA VAL A 24 -13.30 12.72 2.77
C VAL A 24 -12.82 12.22 1.41
N GLU A 25 -13.77 11.75 0.59
CA GLU A 25 -13.48 11.23 -0.74
C GLU A 25 -13.14 12.35 -1.72
N ILE A 26 -12.11 12.13 -2.54
CA ILE A 26 -11.68 13.01 -3.62
C ILE A 26 -11.81 12.27 -4.95
N GLY A 27 -12.49 12.88 -5.92
CA GLY A 27 -12.61 12.30 -7.26
C GLY A 27 -13.57 11.11 -7.38
N GLY A 28 -14.53 10.95 -6.46
CA GLY A 28 -15.52 9.86 -6.51
C GLY A 28 -16.39 9.84 -7.75
N ALA A 29 -16.62 11.00 -8.40
CA ALA A 29 -17.38 11.10 -9.64
C ALA A 29 -16.55 10.86 -10.92
N VAL A 30 -15.24 10.64 -10.80
CA VAL A 30 -14.36 10.35 -11.94
C VAL A 30 -14.64 8.95 -12.46
N THR A 31 -14.67 8.79 -13.77
CA THR A 31 -14.83 7.49 -14.45
C THR A 31 -13.67 7.24 -15.41
N ALA A 32 -13.52 6.00 -15.85
CA ALA A 32 -12.53 5.65 -16.87
C ALA A 32 -12.72 6.46 -18.14
N ARG A 33 -11.62 6.70 -18.83
CA ARG A 33 -11.66 7.30 -20.16
C ARG A 33 -12.33 6.37 -21.16
N THR A 34 -13.13 6.95 -22.04
CA THR A 34 -13.73 6.22 -23.16
C THR A 34 -12.67 5.88 -24.19
N THR A 35 -12.58 4.61 -24.57
CA THR A 35 -11.68 4.11 -25.63
C THR A 35 -12.48 3.33 -26.67
N ASP A 36 -11.85 3.01 -27.83
CA ASP A 36 -12.46 2.26 -28.92
C ASP A 36 -12.77 0.79 -28.59
N PHE A 37 -12.39 0.32 -27.39
CA PHE A 37 -12.61 -1.06 -26.90
C PHE A 37 -13.93 -1.23 -26.14
N ASN A 38 -15.01 -0.59 -26.56
CA ASN A 38 -16.35 -0.65 -25.95
C ASN A 38 -16.38 -0.24 -24.46
N MET A 39 -15.48 0.63 -24.05
CA MET A 39 -15.44 1.15 -22.68
C MET A 39 -16.64 2.04 -22.36
N GLN A 40 -17.32 2.59 -23.38
CA GLN A 40 -18.52 3.43 -23.22
C GLN A 40 -19.68 2.71 -22.53
N GLU A 41 -19.78 1.38 -22.69
CA GLU A 41 -20.83 0.55 -22.12
C GLU A 41 -20.53 0.10 -20.68
N LYS A 42 -19.30 0.28 -20.22
CA LYS A 42 -18.87 -0.17 -18.90
C LYS A 42 -19.07 0.93 -17.86
N LYS A 43 -19.77 0.59 -16.79
CA LYS A 43 -19.78 1.45 -15.60
C LYS A 43 -18.46 1.30 -14.86
N THR A 44 -17.77 2.41 -14.66
CA THR A 44 -16.47 2.46 -13.98
C THR A 44 -16.49 3.49 -12.85
N PRO A 45 -17.26 3.24 -11.77
CA PRO A 45 -17.36 4.17 -10.66
C PRO A 45 -15.96 4.42 -10.07
N ALA A 46 -15.66 5.68 -9.80
CA ALA A 46 -14.38 6.17 -9.28
C ALA A 46 -13.15 5.69 -10.06
N ASP A 47 -13.33 5.19 -11.29
CA ASP A 47 -12.33 4.49 -12.13
C ASP A 47 -11.58 3.35 -11.40
N GLY A 48 -12.28 2.62 -10.52
CA GLY A 48 -11.73 1.48 -9.81
C GLY A 48 -10.72 1.81 -8.72
N VAL A 49 -10.68 3.06 -8.24
CA VAL A 49 -9.90 3.46 -7.07
C VAL A 49 -10.62 4.53 -6.27
N ILE A 50 -10.79 4.27 -4.99
CA ILE A 50 -11.29 5.26 -4.03
C ILE A 50 -10.08 6.04 -3.50
N THR A 51 -10.14 7.35 -3.55
CA THR A 51 -9.05 8.23 -3.13
C THR A 51 -9.58 9.32 -2.21
N GLY A 52 -8.81 9.70 -1.20
CA GLY A 52 -9.21 10.74 -0.27
C GLY A 52 -8.21 10.93 0.85
N TYR A 53 -8.67 11.57 1.90
CA TYR A 53 -7.91 11.75 3.14
C TYR A 53 -8.80 11.50 4.34
N GLY A 54 -8.18 11.26 5.48
CA GLY A 54 -8.84 11.10 6.76
C GLY A 54 -7.86 11.21 7.90
N VAL A 55 -8.25 10.71 9.05
CA VAL A 55 -7.45 10.82 10.27
C VAL A 55 -7.24 9.43 10.86
N ILE A 56 -6.05 9.16 11.36
CA ILE A 56 -5.70 8.00 12.19
C ILE A 56 -5.14 8.52 13.51
N ASP A 57 -5.88 8.30 14.59
CA ASP A 57 -5.49 8.71 15.95
C ASP A 57 -5.02 10.19 16.04
N GLY A 58 -5.73 11.07 15.31
CA GLY A 58 -5.44 12.50 15.25
C GLY A 58 -4.47 12.93 14.12
N ASN A 59 -3.78 12.01 13.47
CA ASN A 59 -2.83 12.29 12.40
C ASN A 59 -3.52 12.30 11.04
N LEU A 60 -3.33 13.36 10.26
CA LEU A 60 -3.82 13.44 8.88
C LEU A 60 -3.09 12.43 8.00
N VAL A 61 -3.84 11.64 7.23
CA VAL A 61 -3.29 10.72 6.24
C VAL A 61 -4.04 10.82 4.92
N TYR A 62 -3.35 10.56 3.83
CA TYR A 62 -3.95 10.40 2.50
C TYR A 62 -4.00 8.92 2.15
N VAL A 63 -5.11 8.50 1.55
CA VAL A 63 -5.35 7.08 1.25
C VAL A 63 -5.88 6.88 -0.16
N TYR A 64 -5.42 5.83 -0.81
CA TYR A 64 -6.09 5.27 -1.98
C TYR A 64 -6.35 3.78 -1.78
N SER A 65 -7.51 3.31 -2.21
CA SER A 65 -7.90 1.90 -2.12
C SER A 65 -8.42 1.42 -3.48
N GLN A 66 -7.79 0.39 -4.03
CA GLN A 66 -8.14 -0.15 -5.33
C GLN A 66 -9.31 -1.12 -5.21
N ASP A 67 -10.28 -0.96 -6.11
CA ASP A 67 -11.51 -1.76 -6.17
C ASP A 67 -11.41 -2.78 -7.30
N ALA A 68 -11.09 -4.02 -6.96
CA ALA A 68 -11.02 -5.11 -7.91
C ALA A 68 -12.36 -5.45 -8.60
N SER A 69 -13.49 -5.01 -8.05
CA SER A 69 -14.81 -5.19 -8.69
C SER A 69 -14.97 -4.34 -9.96
N VAL A 70 -14.21 -3.25 -10.06
CA VAL A 70 -14.23 -2.34 -11.22
C VAL A 70 -13.02 -2.60 -12.09
N LEU A 71 -13.22 -3.22 -13.25
CA LEU A 71 -12.15 -3.56 -14.21
C LEU A 71 -10.95 -4.30 -13.57
N LYS A 72 -11.20 -5.10 -12.52
CA LYS A 72 -10.19 -5.80 -11.69
C LYS A 72 -9.17 -4.84 -11.05
N GLY A 73 -9.58 -3.63 -10.70
CA GLY A 73 -8.71 -2.61 -10.13
C GLY A 73 -7.60 -2.12 -11.08
N SER A 74 -7.67 -2.45 -12.38
CA SER A 74 -6.60 -2.17 -13.34
C SER A 74 -6.34 -0.68 -13.51
N ILE A 75 -5.07 -0.31 -13.61
CA ILE A 75 -4.61 1.07 -13.70
C ILE A 75 -4.74 1.58 -15.13
N GLY A 76 -5.59 2.58 -15.32
CA GLY A 76 -5.68 3.42 -16.50
C GLY A 76 -5.29 4.86 -16.19
N GLU A 77 -5.45 5.75 -17.16
CA GLU A 77 -5.07 7.16 -17.06
C GLU A 77 -5.75 7.86 -15.87
N MET A 78 -7.08 7.78 -15.77
CA MET A 78 -7.82 8.49 -14.72
C MET A 78 -7.61 7.88 -13.34
N HIS A 79 -7.47 6.56 -13.26
CA HIS A 79 -7.08 5.84 -12.04
C HIS A 79 -5.76 6.39 -11.49
N ALA A 80 -4.72 6.43 -12.31
CA ALA A 80 -3.41 6.94 -11.90
C ALA A 80 -3.42 8.44 -11.59
N ARG A 81 -4.16 9.25 -12.36
CA ARG A 81 -4.31 10.70 -12.08
C ARG A 81 -4.92 10.95 -10.70
N LYS A 82 -5.88 10.15 -10.27
CA LYS A 82 -6.46 10.24 -8.93
C LYS A 82 -5.40 9.97 -7.85
N ILE A 83 -4.63 8.88 -8.00
CA ILE A 83 -3.55 8.55 -7.05
C ILE A 83 -2.46 9.64 -7.07
N ALA A 84 -2.03 10.09 -8.25
CA ALA A 84 -1.04 11.16 -8.38
C ALA A 84 -1.48 12.46 -7.70
N ASN A 85 -2.77 12.81 -7.80
CA ASN A 85 -3.33 13.97 -7.12
C ASN A 85 -3.28 13.82 -5.59
N ILE A 86 -3.52 12.61 -5.06
CA ILE A 86 -3.37 12.32 -3.63
C ILE A 86 -1.92 12.56 -3.18
N TYR A 87 -0.94 12.09 -3.94
CA TYR A 87 0.47 12.35 -3.64
C TYR A 87 0.82 13.83 -3.65
N ASP A 88 0.32 14.60 -4.64
CA ASP A 88 0.54 16.05 -4.70
C ASP A 88 -0.06 16.79 -3.50
N MET A 89 -1.22 16.36 -3.04
CA MET A 89 -1.87 16.94 -1.86
C MET A 89 -1.12 16.53 -0.58
N ALA A 90 -0.76 15.27 -0.43
CA ALA A 90 -0.04 14.73 0.72
C ALA A 90 1.32 15.44 0.90
N MET A 91 2.10 15.59 -0.17
CA MET A 91 3.38 16.30 -0.12
C MET A 91 3.23 17.79 0.25
N LYS A 92 2.15 18.46 -0.18
CA LYS A 92 1.88 19.85 0.22
C LYS A 92 1.48 20.00 1.68
N MET A 93 0.83 18.98 2.23
CA MET A 93 0.37 18.98 3.61
C MET A 93 1.39 18.37 4.57
N GLY A 94 2.43 17.71 4.05
CA GLY A 94 3.39 16.97 4.86
C GLY A 94 2.73 15.81 5.61
N ALA A 95 1.95 14.98 4.92
CA ALA A 95 1.18 13.89 5.52
C ALA A 95 1.44 12.55 4.82
N PRO A 96 1.42 11.41 5.54
CA PRO A 96 1.65 10.10 4.97
C PRO A 96 0.67 9.72 3.86
N VAL A 97 1.12 8.86 2.92
CA VAL A 97 0.26 8.21 1.91
C VAL A 97 0.18 6.72 2.18
N ILE A 98 -1.05 6.20 2.24
CA ILE A 98 -1.34 4.78 2.44
C ILE A 98 -2.03 4.24 1.19
N GLY A 99 -1.43 3.22 0.55
CA GLY A 99 -1.97 2.53 -0.61
C GLY A 99 -2.51 1.16 -0.26
N LEU A 100 -3.81 0.93 -0.48
CA LEU A 100 -4.49 -0.36 -0.28
C LEU A 100 -4.68 -1.01 -1.65
N VAL A 101 -3.80 -1.98 -1.97
CA VAL A 101 -3.62 -2.51 -3.32
C VAL A 101 -4.41 -3.80 -3.55
N ASP A 102 -5.21 -3.79 -4.59
CA ASP A 102 -5.86 -4.97 -5.17
C ASP A 102 -6.10 -4.73 -6.66
N CYS A 103 -5.12 -5.06 -7.51
CA CYS A 103 -5.07 -4.61 -8.88
C CYS A 103 -4.46 -5.64 -9.83
N ALA A 104 -5.15 -5.92 -10.90
CA ALA A 104 -4.66 -6.82 -11.95
C ALA A 104 -3.50 -6.25 -12.81
N GLY A 105 -3.06 -5.01 -12.53
CA GLY A 105 -1.98 -4.36 -13.27
C GLY A 105 -2.49 -3.36 -14.32
N LEU A 106 -1.83 -3.32 -15.47
CA LEU A 106 -2.09 -2.35 -16.53
C LEU A 106 -3.46 -2.56 -17.21
N ARG A 107 -4.19 -1.48 -17.46
CA ARG A 107 -5.44 -1.48 -18.23
C ARG A 107 -5.12 -1.52 -19.73
N LEU A 108 -5.17 -2.72 -20.30
CA LEU A 108 -4.78 -2.95 -21.71
C LEU A 108 -5.60 -2.14 -22.72
N GLN A 109 -6.86 -1.80 -22.39
CA GLN A 109 -7.76 -1.02 -23.24
C GLN A 109 -7.30 0.44 -23.44
N GLU A 110 -6.41 0.94 -22.58
CA GLU A 110 -5.86 2.28 -22.68
C GLU A 110 -4.41 2.31 -23.23
N ALA A 111 -3.85 1.14 -23.55
CA ALA A 111 -2.57 0.97 -24.24
C ALA A 111 -1.43 1.85 -23.67
N THR A 112 -0.86 2.74 -24.48
CA THR A 112 0.27 3.61 -24.10
C THR A 112 -0.07 4.60 -22.99
N ASP A 113 -1.32 5.04 -22.90
CA ASP A 113 -1.75 6.00 -21.86
C ASP A 113 -1.74 5.34 -20.47
N ALA A 114 -2.04 4.03 -20.40
CA ALA A 114 -1.89 3.27 -19.17
C ALA A 114 -0.41 3.04 -18.80
N LEU A 115 0.51 2.94 -19.76
CA LEU A 115 1.95 2.90 -19.48
C LEU A 115 2.47 4.23 -18.95
N GLU A 116 2.04 5.36 -19.52
CA GLU A 116 2.34 6.70 -19.01
C GLU A 116 1.80 6.88 -17.58
N ALA A 117 0.61 6.32 -17.31
CA ALA A 117 0.00 6.31 -15.99
C ALA A 117 0.92 5.67 -14.93
N PHE A 118 1.53 4.53 -15.22
CA PHE A 118 2.53 3.92 -14.33
C PHE A 118 3.76 4.81 -14.13
N GLY A 119 4.29 5.39 -15.19
CA GLY A 119 5.41 6.34 -15.13
C GLY A 119 5.11 7.53 -14.19
N THR A 120 3.87 8.04 -14.27
CA THR A 120 3.40 9.12 -13.37
C THR A 120 3.37 8.68 -11.91
N LEU A 121 2.88 7.46 -11.61
CA LEU A 121 2.87 6.94 -10.24
C LEU A 121 4.27 6.77 -9.68
N TYR A 122 5.18 6.16 -10.42
CA TYR A 122 6.57 5.98 -10.00
C TYR A 122 7.28 7.32 -9.75
N LEU A 123 7.02 8.32 -10.61
CA LEU A 123 7.55 9.66 -10.41
C LEU A 123 7.05 10.26 -9.09
N LYS A 124 5.74 10.18 -8.81
CA LYS A 124 5.18 10.73 -7.57
C LYS A 124 5.73 10.05 -6.33
N GLN A 125 5.82 8.72 -6.33
CA GLN A 125 6.42 7.96 -5.23
C GLN A 125 7.90 8.31 -5.02
N SER A 126 8.67 8.42 -6.11
CA SER A 126 10.08 8.81 -6.03
C SER A 126 10.28 10.22 -5.50
N LEU A 127 9.40 11.18 -5.85
CA LEU A 127 9.44 12.54 -5.32
C LEU A 127 9.00 12.63 -3.86
N ALA A 128 8.13 11.74 -3.41
CA ALA A 128 7.65 11.66 -2.04
C ALA A 128 8.64 10.94 -1.10
N SER A 129 9.56 10.13 -1.66
CA SER A 129 10.55 9.38 -0.90
C SER A 129 11.44 10.30 -0.07
N GLY A 130 11.54 10.02 1.23
CA GLY A 130 12.27 10.84 2.19
C GLY A 130 11.62 12.20 2.52
N VAL A 131 10.41 12.48 2.00
CA VAL A 131 9.64 13.69 2.31
C VAL A 131 8.47 13.36 3.22
N ILE A 132 7.68 12.36 2.86
CA ILE A 132 6.54 11.85 3.63
C ILE A 132 6.59 10.32 3.69
N PRO A 133 6.11 9.69 4.77
CA PRO A 133 5.98 8.24 4.84
C PRO A 133 5.04 7.68 3.78
N GLN A 134 5.44 6.59 3.16
CA GLN A 134 4.67 5.88 2.15
C GLN A 134 4.47 4.43 2.58
N ILE A 135 3.22 3.99 2.72
CA ILE A 135 2.87 2.65 3.18
C ILE A 135 2.03 1.95 2.10
N THR A 136 2.39 0.73 1.75
CA THR A 136 1.62 -0.11 0.82
C THR A 136 1.13 -1.36 1.53
N ALA A 137 -0.16 -1.66 1.43
CA ALA A 137 -0.75 -2.92 1.87
C ALA A 137 -1.42 -3.63 0.70
N ILE A 138 -1.04 -4.88 0.46
CA ILE A 138 -1.50 -5.69 -0.66
C ILE A 138 -2.52 -6.70 -0.16
N PHE A 139 -3.78 -6.58 -0.61
CA PHE A 139 -4.90 -7.45 -0.21
C PHE A 139 -5.33 -8.43 -1.31
N GLY A 140 -4.88 -8.21 -2.52
CA GLY A 140 -5.17 -9.07 -3.66
C GLY A 140 -3.99 -9.13 -4.61
N THR A 141 -4.22 -8.96 -5.90
CA THR A 141 -3.15 -9.03 -6.89
C THR A 141 -2.34 -7.74 -6.96
N CYS A 142 -1.03 -7.86 -6.98
CA CYS A 142 -0.07 -6.79 -7.27
C CYS A 142 0.95 -7.34 -8.29
N GLY A 143 0.61 -7.24 -9.58
CA GLY A 143 1.37 -7.91 -10.65
C GLY A 143 1.90 -6.98 -11.74
N GLY A 144 2.92 -7.45 -12.44
CA GLY A 144 3.54 -6.71 -13.55
C GLY A 144 4.21 -5.41 -13.10
N GLY A 145 3.98 -4.32 -13.82
CA GLY A 145 4.49 -2.99 -13.47
C GLY A 145 4.07 -2.52 -12.08
N LEU A 146 2.89 -2.93 -11.61
CA LEU A 146 2.42 -2.53 -10.28
C LEU A 146 3.32 -3.04 -9.14
N SER A 147 4.03 -4.15 -9.34
CA SER A 147 4.94 -4.68 -8.33
C SER A 147 6.10 -3.76 -7.95
N LEU A 148 6.35 -2.70 -8.74
CA LEU A 148 7.32 -1.66 -8.39
C LEU A 148 6.77 -0.68 -7.33
N VAL A 149 5.44 -0.54 -7.22
CA VAL A 149 4.81 0.36 -6.26
C VAL A 149 5.22 0.03 -4.81
N PRO A 150 5.05 -1.21 -4.30
CA PRO A 150 5.52 -1.54 -2.95
C PRO A 150 7.03 -1.41 -2.78
N ALA A 151 7.83 -1.64 -3.84
CA ALA A 151 9.28 -1.48 -3.76
C ALA A 151 9.74 0.00 -3.72
N LEU A 152 8.87 0.95 -4.02
CA LEU A 152 9.11 2.40 -3.95
C LEU A 152 8.53 3.05 -2.68
N THR A 153 7.82 2.30 -1.85
CA THR A 153 7.29 2.76 -0.57
C THR A 153 8.19 2.34 0.60
N ASP A 154 8.01 2.98 1.75
CA ASP A 154 8.87 2.76 2.92
C ASP A 154 8.51 1.48 3.66
N PHE A 155 7.22 1.11 3.68
CA PHE A 155 6.71 -0.10 4.35
C PHE A 155 5.74 -0.84 3.45
N THR A 156 5.84 -2.17 3.44
CA THR A 156 5.00 -3.06 2.64
C THR A 156 4.39 -4.16 3.49
N PHE A 157 3.07 -4.30 3.43
CA PHE A 157 2.31 -5.36 4.09
C PHE A 157 1.59 -6.23 3.05
N MET A 158 1.43 -7.51 3.37
CA MET A 158 0.67 -8.44 2.51
C MET A 158 -0.32 -9.27 3.31
N GLU A 159 -1.56 -9.38 2.80
CA GLU A 159 -2.53 -10.34 3.34
C GLU A 159 -2.07 -11.77 3.07
N GLU A 160 -2.17 -12.64 4.08
CA GLU A 160 -1.51 -13.96 4.11
C GLU A 160 -2.01 -14.96 3.07
N LYS A 161 -3.31 -14.91 2.68
CA LYS A 161 -3.98 -15.94 1.86
C LYS A 161 -4.13 -15.54 0.39
N ASN A 162 -4.63 -14.33 0.15
CA ASN A 162 -5.08 -13.88 -1.17
C ASN A 162 -4.08 -12.97 -1.88
N ALA A 163 -3.23 -12.27 -1.11
CA ALA A 163 -2.27 -11.33 -1.68
C ALA A 163 -1.22 -12.04 -2.53
N LYS A 164 -0.94 -11.46 -3.70
CA LYS A 164 0.05 -11.96 -4.65
C LYS A 164 0.90 -10.80 -5.16
N LEU A 165 2.21 -10.91 -4.99
CA LEU A 165 3.20 -9.92 -5.45
C LEU A 165 4.18 -10.57 -6.44
N PHE A 166 4.20 -10.09 -7.69
CA PHE A 166 5.07 -10.64 -8.72
C PHE A 166 5.28 -9.66 -9.89
N VAL A 167 6.47 -9.65 -10.47
CA VAL A 167 6.71 -9.03 -11.79
C VAL A 167 6.19 -9.96 -12.89
N ASN A 168 6.64 -11.22 -12.87
CA ASN A 168 6.13 -12.28 -13.74
C ASN A 168 5.49 -13.37 -12.88
N SER A 169 4.31 -13.85 -13.29
CA SER A 169 3.67 -14.98 -12.62
C SER A 169 4.64 -16.17 -12.46
N PRO A 170 4.65 -16.86 -11.31
CA PRO A 170 5.46 -18.06 -11.14
C PRO A 170 5.29 -19.08 -12.26
N ASN A 171 4.08 -19.23 -12.80
CA ASN A 171 3.77 -20.13 -13.90
C ASN A 171 4.38 -19.71 -15.26
N ALA A 172 4.82 -18.45 -15.39
CA ALA A 172 5.50 -17.94 -16.59
C ALA A 172 7.03 -18.13 -16.53
N ILE A 173 7.55 -18.54 -15.36
CA ILE A 173 8.99 -18.72 -15.14
C ILE A 173 9.38 -20.15 -15.55
N PRO A 174 10.31 -20.34 -16.53
CA PRO A 174 10.73 -21.68 -16.95
C PRO A 174 11.22 -22.52 -15.76
N GLY A 175 10.68 -23.73 -15.63
CA GLY A 175 11.04 -24.69 -14.59
C GLY A 175 10.41 -24.41 -13.21
N ASN A 176 9.60 -23.38 -13.08
CA ASN A 176 8.81 -23.10 -11.88
C ASN A 176 7.31 -23.09 -12.18
N THR A 177 6.52 -23.46 -11.19
CA THR A 177 5.05 -23.36 -11.18
C THR A 177 4.58 -23.07 -9.78
N VAL A 178 3.36 -22.54 -9.60
CA VAL A 178 2.75 -22.29 -8.28
C VAL A 178 2.69 -23.55 -7.43
N ASP A 179 2.37 -24.69 -8.04
CA ASP A 179 2.33 -25.99 -7.34
C ASP A 179 3.68 -26.41 -6.77
N LYS A 180 4.76 -25.97 -7.41
CA LYS A 180 6.12 -26.28 -6.99
C LYS A 180 6.67 -25.25 -5.99
N CYS A 181 6.51 -23.99 -6.29
CA CYS A 181 6.92 -22.88 -5.45
C CYS A 181 6.12 -21.62 -5.82
N ASP A 182 5.25 -21.16 -4.92
CA ASP A 182 4.52 -19.92 -5.13
C ASP A 182 5.39 -18.71 -4.73
N THR A 183 6.24 -18.28 -5.64
CA THR A 183 7.11 -17.11 -5.45
C THR A 183 6.33 -15.79 -5.37
N SER A 184 5.02 -15.78 -5.60
CA SER A 184 4.16 -14.61 -5.47
C SER A 184 3.48 -14.51 -4.10
N SER A 185 3.56 -15.54 -3.26
CA SER A 185 2.87 -15.60 -1.97
C SER A 185 3.47 -14.66 -0.93
N ALA A 186 2.65 -14.18 -0.01
CA ALA A 186 3.09 -13.34 1.11
C ALA A 186 4.24 -13.99 1.90
N LYS A 187 4.11 -15.29 2.19
CA LYS A 187 5.16 -16.06 2.88
C LYS A 187 6.50 -16.01 2.14
N PHE A 188 6.50 -16.24 0.82
CA PHE A 188 7.75 -16.21 0.04
C PHE A 188 8.35 -14.80 0.02
N GLN A 189 7.51 -13.77 -0.17
CA GLN A 189 7.96 -12.39 -0.25
C GLN A 189 8.51 -11.87 1.08
N SER A 190 7.97 -12.31 2.22
CA SER A 190 8.49 -11.97 3.54
C SER A 190 9.76 -12.76 3.89
N GLU A 191 9.71 -14.12 3.82
CA GLU A 191 10.81 -14.97 4.32
C GLU A 191 12.03 -15.02 3.40
N LYS A 192 11.86 -14.80 2.07
CA LYS A 192 12.92 -15.04 1.08
C LYS A 192 13.42 -13.78 0.37
N THR A 193 12.57 -12.78 0.18
CA THR A 193 12.98 -11.56 -0.52
C THR A 193 13.26 -10.39 0.42
N GLY A 194 12.64 -10.38 1.61
CA GLY A 194 12.74 -9.26 2.55
C GLY A 194 12.07 -7.97 2.06
N LEU A 195 11.18 -8.06 1.04
CA LEU A 195 10.47 -6.91 0.51
C LEU A 195 9.20 -6.56 1.34
N VAL A 196 8.69 -7.54 2.08
CA VAL A 196 7.44 -7.42 2.83
C VAL A 196 7.76 -7.40 4.31
N ASP A 197 7.38 -6.31 4.97
CA ASP A 197 7.68 -6.04 6.38
C ASP A 197 6.72 -6.76 7.33
N GLY A 198 5.44 -6.89 6.92
CA GLY A 198 4.43 -7.56 7.74
C GLY A 198 3.46 -8.42 6.91
N VAL A 199 3.10 -9.58 7.48
CA VAL A 199 2.13 -10.53 6.88
C VAL A 199 1.10 -10.90 7.93
N GLY A 200 -0.18 -10.77 7.59
CA GLY A 200 -1.28 -11.09 8.49
C GLY A 200 -2.63 -11.10 7.79
N THR A 201 -3.68 -11.15 8.56
CA THR A 201 -5.05 -10.95 8.08
C THR A 201 -5.29 -9.48 7.70
N GLU A 202 -6.35 -9.21 6.97
CA GLU A 202 -6.72 -7.84 6.59
C GLU A 202 -6.87 -6.93 7.82
N GLU A 203 -7.51 -7.40 8.89
CA GLU A 203 -7.71 -6.66 10.14
C GLU A 203 -6.39 -6.39 10.88
N GLU A 204 -5.51 -7.37 10.97
CA GLU A 204 -4.19 -7.24 11.60
C GLU A 204 -3.34 -6.20 10.86
N ILE A 205 -3.26 -6.28 9.53
CA ILE A 205 -2.52 -5.32 8.70
C ILE A 205 -3.03 -3.89 8.89
N LEU A 206 -4.36 -3.69 8.86
CA LEU A 206 -4.93 -2.35 9.05
C LEU A 206 -4.63 -1.81 10.47
N SER A 207 -4.63 -2.68 11.48
CA SER A 207 -4.24 -2.32 12.85
C SER A 207 -2.75 -1.98 12.96
N GLU A 208 -1.87 -2.75 12.32
CA GLU A 208 -0.43 -2.47 12.27
C GLU A 208 -0.11 -1.14 11.57
N ILE A 209 -0.80 -0.83 10.47
CA ILE A 209 -0.67 0.46 9.79
C ILE A 209 -1.09 1.61 10.69
N ARG A 210 -2.18 1.48 11.45
CA ARG A 210 -2.59 2.49 12.44
C ARG A 210 -1.49 2.72 13.48
N THR A 211 -0.96 1.63 14.04
CA THR A 211 0.15 1.70 15.01
C THR A 211 1.38 2.38 14.39
N LEU A 212 1.75 1.98 13.17
CA LEU A 212 2.90 2.57 12.46
C LEU A 212 2.73 4.08 12.26
N VAL A 213 1.55 4.53 11.81
CA VAL A 213 1.25 5.97 11.66
C VAL A 213 1.34 6.73 12.98
N SER A 214 1.00 6.08 14.11
CA SER A 214 1.07 6.73 15.43
C SER A 214 2.49 6.96 15.95
N ILE A 215 3.48 6.22 15.43
CA ILE A 215 4.89 6.29 15.87
C ILE A 215 5.81 6.98 14.85
N LEU A 216 5.41 7.04 13.57
CA LEU A 216 6.20 7.73 12.55
C LEU A 216 5.96 9.24 12.59
N PRO A 217 6.99 10.05 12.28
CA PRO A 217 6.78 11.46 11.96
C PRO A 217 5.93 11.58 10.68
N CYS A 218 5.07 12.60 10.60
CA CYS A 218 4.22 12.80 9.42
C CYS A 218 5.00 13.21 8.16
N ASN A 219 6.17 13.82 8.35
CA ASN A 219 7.04 14.29 7.28
C ASN A 219 8.48 14.51 7.77
N ASN A 220 9.40 14.82 6.87
CA ASN A 220 10.82 14.98 7.17
C ASN A 220 11.18 16.31 7.89
N GLU A 221 10.23 17.20 8.12
CA GLU A 221 10.43 18.45 8.89
C GLU A 221 9.90 18.31 10.32
N GLU A 222 9.15 17.24 10.62
CA GLU A 222 8.62 16.97 11.95
C GLU A 222 9.68 16.25 12.81
N ASP A 223 9.79 16.65 14.07
CA ASP A 223 10.63 15.94 15.03
C ASP A 223 10.09 14.52 15.26
N ALA A 224 11.02 13.56 15.43
CA ALA A 224 10.63 12.20 15.75
C ALA A 224 9.78 12.16 17.03
N SER A 225 8.75 11.33 17.04
CA SER A 225 7.93 11.12 18.22
C SER A 225 8.80 10.63 19.37
N TYR A 226 8.71 11.30 20.52
CA TYR A 226 9.41 10.90 21.73
C TYR A 226 8.45 10.17 22.65
N THR A 227 8.75 8.91 22.93
CA THR A 227 8.06 8.14 23.97
C THR A 227 9.00 7.95 25.13
N GLU A 228 8.56 8.25 26.35
CA GLU A 228 9.38 7.98 27.55
C GLU A 228 9.65 6.48 27.63
N CYS A 229 10.93 6.12 27.58
CA CYS A 229 11.38 4.75 27.80
C CYS A 229 11.43 4.47 29.30
N SER A 230 10.80 3.39 29.74
CA SER A 230 10.87 2.93 31.12
C SER A 230 12.02 1.97 31.40
N ASP A 231 12.75 1.59 30.36
CA ASP A 231 13.87 0.66 30.45
C ASP A 231 15.12 1.31 31.07
N ASP A 232 15.91 0.52 31.79
CA ASP A 232 17.20 0.97 32.29
C ASP A 232 18.22 0.99 31.14
N LEU A 233 18.55 2.19 30.67
CA LEU A 233 19.54 2.39 29.60
C LEU A 233 20.94 1.83 29.91
N ASN A 234 21.20 1.45 31.19
CA ASN A 234 22.45 0.84 31.63
C ASN A 234 22.31 -0.67 31.90
N ARG A 235 21.19 -1.29 31.55
CA ARG A 235 21.03 -2.74 31.70
C ARG A 235 22.09 -3.51 30.89
N ALA A 236 22.53 -4.64 31.41
CA ALA A 236 23.48 -5.48 30.71
C ALA A 236 22.73 -6.36 29.67
N CYS A 237 23.11 -6.25 28.42
CA CYS A 237 22.60 -7.10 27.31
C CYS A 237 23.48 -8.36 27.20
N SER A 238 23.36 -9.28 28.16
CA SER A 238 24.24 -10.44 28.30
C SER A 238 24.07 -11.49 27.19
N GLU A 239 22.90 -11.55 26.57
CA GLU A 239 22.62 -12.54 25.51
C GLU A 239 23.12 -12.12 24.14
N ILE A 240 23.51 -10.85 23.94
CA ILE A 240 24.07 -10.38 22.66
C ILE A 240 25.34 -11.16 22.26
N GLU A 241 26.21 -11.51 23.22
CA GLU A 241 27.40 -12.29 22.96
C GLU A 241 27.08 -13.71 22.43
N ASN A 242 25.92 -14.24 22.79
CA ASN A 242 25.42 -15.56 22.38
C ASN A 242 24.57 -15.50 21.10
N ALA A 243 24.19 -14.31 20.65
CA ALA A 243 23.30 -14.07 19.51
C ALA A 243 24.01 -14.09 18.12
N THR A 244 25.20 -14.67 18.03
CA THR A 244 26.02 -14.65 16.79
C THR A 244 25.37 -15.39 15.62
N GLU A 245 24.46 -16.31 15.88
CA GLU A 245 23.75 -17.10 14.87
C GLU A 245 22.25 -16.78 14.79
N ASP A 246 21.69 -16.05 15.77
CA ASP A 246 20.27 -15.69 15.83
C ASP A 246 20.08 -14.20 16.17
N THR A 247 19.82 -13.41 15.13
CA THR A 247 19.59 -11.96 15.26
C THR A 247 18.33 -11.62 16.05
N ALA A 248 17.35 -12.55 16.16
CA ALA A 248 16.14 -12.31 16.96
C ALA A 248 16.47 -12.18 18.44
N ILE A 249 17.46 -12.94 18.95
CA ILE A 249 17.93 -12.82 20.34
C ILE A 249 18.56 -11.43 20.57
N ALA A 250 19.42 -10.97 19.63
CA ALA A 250 20.02 -9.65 19.73
C ALA A 250 18.98 -8.52 19.71
N LEU A 251 17.98 -8.64 18.84
CA LEU A 251 16.88 -7.66 18.75
C LEU A 251 16.04 -7.63 20.03
N ALA A 252 15.70 -8.78 20.61
CA ALA A 252 14.95 -8.86 21.86
C ALA A 252 15.70 -8.29 23.07
N GLU A 253 17.04 -8.26 23.02
CA GLU A 253 17.88 -7.65 24.07
C GLU A 253 18.01 -6.12 23.91
N ILE A 254 17.88 -5.59 22.69
CA ILE A 254 18.11 -4.17 22.38
C ILE A 254 16.80 -3.39 22.31
N ALA A 255 15.73 -3.99 21.76
CA ALA A 255 14.45 -3.36 21.60
C ALA A 255 13.56 -3.52 22.85
N ASP A 256 12.78 -2.49 23.14
CA ASP A 256 11.75 -2.50 24.20
C ASP A 256 10.46 -3.14 23.71
#